data_dc34986bb3cf2edb0deec1779bae23c0
#
_entry.id   dc34986bb3cf2edb0deec1779bae23c0
#
_cell.length_a   1.000
_cell.length_b   1.000
_cell.length_c   1.000
_cell.angle_alpha   90.00
_cell.angle_beta   90.00
_cell.angle_gamma   90.00
#
_symmetry.space_group_name_H-M   'P 1'
#
loop_
_entity.id
_entity.type
_entity.pdbx_description
1 polymer ?
#
loop_
_entity_poly.entity_id
_entity_poly.type
_entity_poly.pdbx_seq_one_letter_code
_entity_poly.pdbx_strand_id
1 'polypeptide(L)'
;VTARSDHSRIRVAVVYGGRSSEHAISCVSAGSILRHLDPARFEVIPVGITAEGTWLRTDARPEDLAITDRRLPAVTGQAATPLELAAGILASVDVVFPILHGPYGEDGTIQGLLELAGVPYVGAGVFASAAGMDKEFAKKVLGAAGLPIGDYVVLRPRQHSPNAEDVERLGFPLFVKPARGGSSIGVSRVTSAGDLPAAIAEARRHDPKVIIEAAIEGRELECGVLEFPDGSVKASTIGEIRVAGFDGRDDGFYDFETKYLDDAAELDVPAILDDGTADELRQLAIATFTALDCQGLARVDFFLTEQGPVVNEINTMPGFTTISMFPRMWGASGVDYPTLLGTMVDTARARGTGLR
;
A
#
# COMPACT_ATOMS: atom_id res chain seq x y z
N VAL A 1 -18.25 -30.89 4.71
CA VAL A 1 -17.90 -29.90 5.73
C VAL A 1 -17.47 -30.68 6.96
N THR A 2 -16.16 -30.99 7.03
CA THR A 2 -15.55 -31.59 8.24
C THR A 2 -15.43 -30.48 9.29
N ALA A 3 -16.04 -30.68 10.46
CA ALA A 3 -15.88 -29.79 11.60
C ALA A 3 -14.37 -29.64 11.91
N ARG A 4 -13.87 -28.40 11.81
CA ARG A 4 -12.51 -28.06 12.24
C ARG A 4 -12.42 -28.24 13.75
N SER A 5 -11.36 -28.92 14.20
CA SER A 5 -11.05 -29.11 15.62
C SER A 5 -11.01 -27.74 16.32
N ASP A 6 -11.54 -27.70 17.53
CA ASP A 6 -11.54 -26.54 18.44
C ASP A 6 -10.07 -26.19 18.82
N HIS A 7 -9.40 -25.40 17.96
CA HIS A 7 -8.10 -24.84 18.30
C HIS A 7 -8.34 -23.60 19.17
N SER A 8 -7.77 -23.56 20.34
CA SER A 8 -7.89 -22.43 21.26
C SER A 8 -7.34 -21.11 20.70
N ARG A 9 -6.54 -21.13 19.63
CA ARG A 9 -5.94 -19.97 18.96
C ARG A 9 -6.29 -19.94 17.48
N ILE A 10 -6.40 -18.71 16.93
CA ILE A 10 -6.64 -18.46 15.50
C ILE A 10 -5.32 -18.66 14.73
N ARG A 11 -5.34 -19.50 13.69
CA ARG A 11 -4.18 -19.72 12.82
C ARG A 11 -4.10 -18.67 11.73
N VAL A 12 -3.05 -17.83 11.81
CA VAL A 12 -2.83 -16.70 10.91
C VAL A 12 -1.61 -16.99 10.03
N ALA A 13 -1.83 -17.15 8.71
CA ALA A 13 -0.70 -17.15 7.77
C ALA A 13 -0.26 -15.71 7.49
N VAL A 14 0.94 -15.34 7.90
CA VAL A 14 1.58 -14.08 7.49
C VAL A 14 2.35 -14.35 6.21
N VAL A 15 1.83 -13.84 5.08
CA VAL A 15 2.40 -14.07 3.74
C VAL A 15 3.22 -12.85 3.33
N TYR A 16 4.50 -13.05 2.99
CA TYR A 16 5.44 -11.98 2.72
C TYR A 16 6.46 -12.30 1.62
N GLY A 17 7.24 -11.29 1.20
CA GLY A 17 8.18 -11.38 0.09
C GLY A 17 7.52 -11.04 -1.24
N GLY A 18 7.41 -12.02 -2.14
CA GLY A 18 6.72 -11.86 -3.42
C GLY A 18 7.61 -11.41 -4.57
N ARG A 19 7.02 -11.27 -5.76
CA ARG A 19 7.72 -11.01 -7.03
C ARG A 19 7.98 -9.54 -7.31
N SER A 20 7.49 -8.66 -6.46
CA SER A 20 7.61 -7.22 -6.59
C SER A 20 9.02 -6.74 -6.23
N SER A 21 9.40 -5.57 -6.73
CA SER A 21 10.61 -4.85 -6.31
C SER A 21 10.59 -4.47 -4.82
N GLU A 22 9.41 -4.49 -4.18
CA GLU A 22 9.21 -4.20 -2.76
C GLU A 22 9.32 -5.45 -1.87
N HIS A 23 9.85 -6.56 -2.41
CA HIS A 23 10.05 -7.84 -1.72
C HIS A 23 10.68 -7.70 -0.31
N ALA A 24 11.76 -6.93 -0.23
CA ALA A 24 12.48 -6.75 1.02
C ALA A 24 11.66 -6.00 2.08
N ILE A 25 10.91 -4.97 1.66
CA ILE A 25 10.04 -4.19 2.56
C ILE A 25 8.88 -5.05 3.07
N SER A 26 8.35 -5.91 2.22
CA SER A 26 7.38 -6.93 2.63
C SER A 26 7.96 -7.86 3.71
N CYS A 27 9.20 -8.30 3.58
CA CYS A 27 9.88 -9.10 4.61
C CYS A 27 10.01 -8.32 5.93
N VAL A 28 10.45 -7.06 5.89
CA VAL A 28 10.61 -6.22 7.10
C VAL A 28 9.27 -5.97 7.78
N SER A 29 8.23 -5.66 7.01
CA SER A 29 6.86 -5.50 7.51
C SER A 29 6.37 -6.78 8.19
N ALA A 30 6.61 -7.95 7.57
CA ALA A 30 6.28 -9.24 8.17
C ALA A 30 7.01 -9.49 9.50
N GLY A 31 8.30 -9.18 9.57
CA GLY A 31 9.07 -9.28 10.83
C GLY A 31 8.45 -8.45 11.96
N SER A 32 7.96 -7.26 11.65
CA SER A 32 7.24 -6.42 12.61
C SER A 32 5.91 -7.05 13.05
N ILE A 33 5.11 -7.56 12.11
CA ILE A 33 3.84 -8.23 12.39
C ILE A 33 4.04 -9.49 13.24
N LEU A 34 5.01 -10.35 12.87
CA LEU A 34 5.35 -11.57 13.61
C LEU A 34 5.72 -11.28 15.08
N ARG A 35 6.38 -10.13 15.35
CA ARG A 35 6.77 -9.72 16.69
C ARG A 35 5.60 -9.27 17.55
N HIS A 36 4.56 -8.67 16.95
CA HIS A 36 3.51 -7.96 17.66
C HIS A 36 2.13 -8.66 17.66
N LEU A 37 1.92 -9.70 16.85
CA LEU A 37 0.73 -10.52 16.96
C LEU A 37 0.72 -11.25 18.31
N ASP A 38 -0.37 -11.10 19.07
CA ASP A 38 -0.52 -11.67 20.41
C ASP A 38 -0.49 -13.21 20.37
N PRO A 39 0.54 -13.88 20.90
CA PRO A 39 0.66 -15.33 20.86
C PRO A 39 -0.37 -16.06 21.73
N ALA A 40 -1.07 -15.35 22.64
CA ALA A 40 -2.17 -15.93 23.40
C ALA A 40 -3.43 -16.10 22.53
N ARG A 41 -3.61 -15.26 21.52
CA ARG A 41 -4.76 -15.28 20.60
C ARG A 41 -4.46 -16.00 19.29
N PHE A 42 -3.25 -15.85 18.78
CA PHE A 42 -2.88 -16.22 17.42
C PHE A 42 -1.77 -17.30 17.40
N GLU A 43 -1.97 -18.29 16.55
CA GLU A 43 -0.91 -19.20 16.09
C GLU A 43 -0.44 -18.70 14.74
N VAL A 44 0.75 -18.09 14.71
CA VAL A 44 1.28 -17.43 13.52
C VAL A 44 2.08 -18.42 12.69
N ILE A 45 1.79 -18.48 11.39
CA ILE A 45 2.43 -19.35 10.41
C ILE A 45 3.13 -18.45 9.38
N PRO A 46 4.45 -18.27 9.45
CA PRO A 46 5.19 -17.50 8.47
C PRO A 46 5.21 -18.21 7.10
N VAL A 47 4.86 -17.48 6.05
CA VAL A 47 4.82 -17.98 4.68
C VAL A 47 5.56 -17.01 3.76
N GLY A 48 6.72 -17.41 3.30
CA GLY A 48 7.53 -16.63 2.37
C GLY A 48 7.19 -16.94 0.93
N ILE A 49 7.19 -15.91 0.07
CA ILE A 49 7.14 -16.06 -1.39
C ILE A 49 8.46 -15.53 -1.95
N THR A 50 9.20 -16.37 -2.70
CA THR A 50 10.46 -15.93 -3.32
C THR A 50 10.22 -14.90 -4.44
N ALA A 51 11.29 -14.27 -4.92
CA ALA A 51 11.22 -13.35 -6.05
C ALA A 51 10.74 -14.01 -7.35
N GLU A 52 10.92 -15.34 -7.48
CA GLU A 52 10.42 -16.14 -8.61
C GLU A 52 8.94 -16.54 -8.42
N GLY A 53 8.36 -16.31 -7.23
CA GLY A 53 6.95 -16.62 -6.92
C GLY A 53 6.74 -18.00 -6.27
N THR A 54 7.77 -18.61 -5.74
CA THR A 54 7.67 -19.89 -5.02
C THR A 54 7.20 -19.68 -3.59
N TRP A 55 6.14 -20.35 -3.18
CA TRP A 55 5.60 -20.32 -1.82
C TRP A 55 6.36 -21.28 -0.91
N LEU A 56 6.72 -20.83 0.28
CA LEU A 56 7.48 -21.61 1.26
C LEU A 56 6.89 -21.39 2.66
N ARG A 57 6.57 -22.47 3.36
CA ARG A 57 6.40 -22.39 4.81
C ARG A 57 7.78 -22.22 5.42
N THR A 58 7.96 -21.17 6.22
CA THR A 58 9.25 -20.82 6.80
C THR A 58 9.19 -20.92 8.33
N ASP A 59 10.36 -21.03 8.94
CA ASP A 59 10.55 -20.91 10.40
C ASP A 59 11.15 -19.52 10.73
N ALA A 60 10.92 -18.52 9.86
CA ALA A 60 11.50 -17.20 10.01
C ALA A 60 11.06 -16.54 11.31
N ARG A 61 12.03 -16.08 12.07
CA ARG A 61 11.83 -15.25 13.25
C ARG A 61 11.85 -13.77 12.87
N PRO A 62 11.27 -12.88 13.67
CA PRO A 62 11.29 -11.44 13.40
C PRO A 62 12.69 -10.89 13.10
N GLU A 63 13.73 -11.42 13.75
CA GLU A 63 15.12 -10.98 13.57
C GLU A 63 15.66 -11.32 12.18
N ASP A 64 15.24 -12.44 11.62
CA ASP A 64 15.69 -12.92 10.30
C ASP A 64 15.14 -12.06 9.15
N LEU A 65 14.08 -11.28 9.43
CA LEU A 65 13.40 -10.40 8.49
C LEU A 65 13.72 -8.90 8.70
N ALA A 66 14.71 -8.58 9.51
CA ALA A 66 15.13 -7.21 9.76
C ALA A 66 16.22 -6.75 8.76
N ILE A 67 16.28 -5.45 8.51
CA ILE A 67 17.43 -4.84 7.81
C ILE A 67 18.61 -4.86 8.77
N THR A 68 19.71 -5.50 8.40
CA THR A 68 20.94 -5.57 9.18
C THR A 68 22.12 -5.14 8.33
N ASP A 69 22.94 -4.21 8.82
CA ASP A 69 24.12 -3.70 8.09
C ASP A 69 23.80 -3.24 6.65
N ARG A 70 22.67 -2.55 6.47
CA ARG A 70 22.13 -2.12 5.15
C ARG A 70 21.84 -3.30 4.19
N ARG A 71 21.78 -4.53 4.68
CA ARG A 71 21.37 -5.69 3.91
C ARG A 71 19.88 -5.91 4.03
N LEU A 72 19.23 -6.00 2.89
CA LEU A 72 17.80 -6.25 2.77
C LEU A 72 17.50 -7.73 2.92
N PRO A 73 16.50 -8.11 3.73
CA PRO A 73 16.06 -9.51 3.84
C PRO A 73 15.43 -10.00 2.54
N ALA A 74 15.55 -11.31 2.28
CA ALA A 74 14.92 -11.94 1.14
C ALA A 74 14.47 -13.38 1.48
N VAL A 75 13.37 -13.80 0.88
CA VAL A 75 12.91 -15.19 0.92
C VAL A 75 13.69 -16.00 -0.12
N THR A 76 14.40 -17.02 0.36
CA THR A 76 15.18 -17.94 -0.49
C THR A 76 14.74 -19.38 -0.25
N GLY A 77 14.74 -20.20 -1.28
CA GLY A 77 14.41 -21.63 -1.18
C GLY A 77 13.93 -22.20 -2.52
N GLN A 78 13.84 -23.53 -2.57
CA GLN A 78 13.30 -24.25 -3.74
C GLN A 78 12.13 -25.12 -3.30
N ALA A 79 11.05 -25.11 -4.06
CA ALA A 79 9.92 -26.01 -3.85
C ALA A 79 9.42 -26.59 -5.18
N ALA A 80 8.73 -27.72 -5.11
CA ALA A 80 8.39 -28.53 -6.30
C ALA A 80 7.36 -27.87 -7.21
N THR A 81 6.26 -27.27 -6.68
CA THR A 81 5.24 -26.55 -7.47
C THR A 81 4.58 -25.45 -6.64
N PRO A 82 4.58 -24.20 -7.12
CA PRO A 82 4.10 -23.05 -6.32
C PRO A 82 2.63 -23.16 -5.89
N LEU A 83 1.74 -23.63 -6.78
CA LEU A 83 0.29 -23.61 -6.54
C LEU A 83 -0.19 -24.74 -5.60
N GLU A 84 0.40 -25.93 -5.67
CA GLU A 84 0.04 -27.06 -4.78
C GLU A 84 0.45 -26.77 -3.34
N LEU A 85 1.61 -26.14 -3.15
CA LEU A 85 2.09 -25.78 -1.82
C LEU A 85 1.24 -24.67 -1.22
N ALA A 86 0.89 -23.65 -2.02
CA ALA A 86 -0.03 -22.60 -1.61
C ALA A 86 -1.37 -23.19 -1.15
N ALA A 87 -1.97 -24.08 -1.92
CA ALA A 87 -3.24 -24.73 -1.57
C ALA A 87 -3.17 -25.50 -0.23
N GLY A 88 -2.09 -26.24 0.02
CA GLY A 88 -1.86 -26.95 1.29
C GLY A 88 -1.73 -26.00 2.50
N ILE A 89 -1.04 -24.88 2.34
CA ILE A 89 -0.93 -23.84 3.38
C ILE A 89 -2.28 -23.20 3.64
N LEU A 90 -2.97 -22.74 2.60
CA LEU A 90 -4.28 -22.06 2.70
C LEU A 90 -5.34 -22.96 3.34
N ALA A 91 -5.35 -24.26 3.08
CA ALA A 91 -6.27 -25.20 3.71
C ALA A 91 -6.00 -25.40 5.22
N SER A 92 -4.84 -25.00 5.72
CA SER A 92 -4.40 -25.22 7.11
C SER A 92 -4.59 -24.02 8.04
N VAL A 93 -5.04 -22.86 7.54
CA VAL A 93 -5.14 -21.60 8.29
C VAL A 93 -6.56 -21.09 8.37
N ASP A 94 -6.84 -20.21 9.33
CA ASP A 94 -8.17 -19.63 9.55
C ASP A 94 -8.27 -18.24 8.90
N VAL A 95 -7.12 -17.56 8.70
CA VAL A 95 -7.04 -16.26 8.05
C VAL A 95 -5.64 -16.05 7.46
N VAL A 96 -5.55 -15.29 6.38
CA VAL A 96 -4.29 -14.87 5.75
C VAL A 96 -4.06 -13.39 6.01
N PHE A 97 -2.84 -13.04 6.39
CA PHE A 97 -2.35 -11.66 6.44
C PHE A 97 -1.35 -11.47 5.29
N PRO A 98 -1.80 -11.01 4.11
CA PRO A 98 -0.92 -10.86 2.94
C PRO A 98 -0.18 -9.53 3.01
N ILE A 99 0.94 -9.46 3.72
CA ILE A 99 1.78 -8.26 3.77
C ILE A 99 2.72 -8.20 2.56
N LEU A 100 2.11 -8.17 1.39
CA LEU A 100 2.78 -8.11 0.10
C LEU A 100 2.58 -6.72 -0.49
N HIS A 101 3.66 -6.05 -0.87
CA HIS A 101 3.61 -4.71 -1.45
C HIS A 101 3.81 -4.74 -2.97
N GLY A 102 3.16 -3.81 -3.67
CA GLY A 102 3.27 -3.65 -5.11
C GLY A 102 2.58 -4.75 -5.95
N PRO A 103 3.01 -4.95 -7.20
CA PRO A 103 2.44 -5.94 -8.11
C PRO A 103 2.40 -7.35 -7.53
N TYR A 104 1.35 -8.10 -7.82
CA TYR A 104 0.99 -9.41 -7.30
C TYR A 104 0.57 -9.42 -5.81
N GLY A 105 0.78 -8.33 -5.07
CA GLY A 105 0.40 -8.17 -3.67
C GLY A 105 -0.81 -7.25 -3.47
N GLU A 106 -0.82 -6.09 -4.14
CA GLU A 106 -1.84 -5.06 -4.00
C GLU A 106 -2.68 -4.83 -5.26
N ASP A 107 -2.59 -5.71 -6.24
CA ASP A 107 -3.22 -5.56 -7.57
C ASP A 107 -4.44 -6.47 -7.81
N GLY A 108 -4.95 -7.11 -6.77
CA GLY A 108 -6.09 -8.04 -6.85
C GLY A 108 -5.69 -9.49 -7.14
N THR A 109 -4.43 -9.76 -7.51
CA THR A 109 -3.97 -11.10 -7.89
C THR A 109 -3.99 -12.07 -6.71
N ILE A 110 -3.36 -11.71 -5.59
CA ILE A 110 -3.36 -12.54 -4.38
C ILE A 110 -4.76 -12.61 -3.76
N GLN A 111 -5.51 -11.50 -3.77
CA GLN A 111 -6.87 -11.42 -3.27
C GLN A 111 -7.78 -12.40 -4.04
N GLY A 112 -7.68 -12.44 -5.36
CA GLY A 112 -8.41 -13.40 -6.19
C GLY A 112 -8.08 -14.86 -5.87
N LEU A 113 -6.82 -15.19 -5.59
CA LEU A 113 -6.43 -16.52 -5.13
C LEU A 113 -7.08 -16.87 -3.78
N LEU A 114 -7.09 -15.93 -2.83
CA LEU A 114 -7.65 -16.13 -1.50
C LEU A 114 -9.18 -16.25 -1.54
N GLU A 115 -9.87 -15.48 -2.39
CA GLU A 115 -11.31 -15.62 -2.66
C GLU A 115 -11.64 -17.01 -3.21
N LEU A 116 -10.91 -17.49 -4.22
CA LEU A 116 -11.10 -18.83 -4.79
C LEU A 116 -10.80 -19.94 -3.79
N ALA A 117 -9.85 -19.73 -2.89
CA ALA A 117 -9.52 -20.66 -1.81
C ALA A 117 -10.55 -20.64 -0.67
N GLY A 118 -11.44 -19.65 -0.61
CA GLY A 118 -12.44 -19.48 0.46
C GLY A 118 -11.80 -19.21 1.83
N VAL A 119 -10.64 -18.53 1.86
CA VAL A 119 -9.92 -18.22 3.11
C VAL A 119 -10.00 -16.73 3.38
N PRO A 120 -10.54 -16.30 4.54
CA PRO A 120 -10.56 -14.90 4.95
C PRO A 120 -9.15 -14.30 4.94
N TYR A 121 -9.06 -13.01 4.58
CA TYR A 121 -7.76 -12.32 4.51
C TYR A 121 -7.86 -10.86 4.96
N VAL A 122 -6.76 -10.37 5.52
CA VAL A 122 -6.60 -8.98 5.90
C VAL A 122 -6.38 -8.13 4.65
N GLY A 123 -7.00 -6.95 4.61
CA GLY A 123 -6.84 -5.99 3.54
C GLY A 123 -8.04 -5.89 2.60
N ALA A 124 -7.88 -5.09 1.58
CA ALA A 124 -8.91 -4.79 0.60
C ALA A 124 -9.23 -5.98 -0.32
N GLY A 125 -10.44 -6.00 -0.87
CA GLY A 125 -10.91 -7.01 -1.82
C GLY A 125 -10.26 -6.88 -3.21
N VAL A 126 -10.67 -7.76 -4.12
CA VAL A 126 -10.09 -7.85 -5.49
C VAL A 126 -10.22 -6.53 -6.24
N PHE A 127 -11.42 -5.95 -6.26
CA PHE A 127 -11.68 -4.72 -7.01
C PHE A 127 -10.89 -3.54 -6.46
N ALA A 128 -10.98 -3.30 -5.15
CA ALA A 128 -10.31 -2.17 -4.51
C ALA A 128 -8.78 -2.25 -4.67
N SER A 129 -8.20 -3.45 -4.51
CA SER A 129 -6.78 -3.68 -4.73
C SER A 129 -6.38 -3.40 -6.18
N ALA A 130 -7.09 -3.95 -7.15
CA ALA A 130 -6.80 -3.77 -8.57
C ALA A 130 -6.98 -2.32 -9.04
N ALA A 131 -8.06 -1.66 -8.59
CA ALA A 131 -8.34 -0.27 -8.94
C ALA A 131 -7.41 0.71 -8.20
N GLY A 132 -7.13 0.47 -6.92
CA GLY A 132 -6.24 1.30 -6.11
C GLY A 132 -4.79 1.29 -6.60
N MET A 133 -4.29 0.13 -7.01
CA MET A 133 -2.94 -0.02 -7.57
C MET A 133 -2.78 0.71 -8.91
N ASP A 134 -3.82 0.80 -9.72
CA ASP A 134 -3.81 1.44 -11.04
C ASP A 134 -4.21 2.91 -10.92
N LYS A 135 -3.23 3.82 -10.95
CA LYS A 135 -3.43 5.26 -10.76
C LYS A 135 -4.48 5.86 -11.71
N GLU A 136 -4.61 5.34 -12.94
CA GLU A 136 -5.66 5.76 -13.86
C GLU A 136 -7.05 5.40 -13.33
N PHE A 137 -7.24 4.14 -12.92
CA PHE A 137 -8.55 3.67 -12.50
C PHE A 137 -8.92 4.20 -11.11
N ALA A 138 -7.95 4.32 -10.19
CA ALA A 138 -8.16 5.01 -8.92
C ALA A 138 -8.68 6.44 -9.15
N LYS A 139 -7.97 7.25 -9.95
CA LYS A 139 -8.40 8.63 -10.26
C LYS A 139 -9.75 8.68 -10.97
N LYS A 140 -10.06 7.76 -11.86
CA LYS A 140 -11.37 7.71 -12.53
C LYS A 140 -12.51 7.44 -11.55
N VAL A 141 -12.33 6.49 -10.64
CA VAL A 141 -13.35 6.17 -9.63
C VAL A 141 -13.50 7.33 -8.65
N LEU A 142 -12.41 7.88 -8.14
CA LEU A 142 -12.42 8.99 -7.19
C LEU A 142 -13.03 10.26 -7.82
N GLY A 143 -12.66 10.58 -9.06
CA GLY A 143 -13.22 11.71 -9.79
C GLY A 143 -14.72 11.54 -10.07
N ALA A 144 -15.17 10.33 -10.42
CA ALA A 144 -16.59 10.02 -10.60
C ALA A 144 -17.39 10.14 -9.28
N ALA A 145 -16.74 9.88 -8.14
CA ALA A 145 -17.31 10.10 -6.82
C ALA A 145 -17.27 11.58 -6.36
N GLY A 146 -16.73 12.49 -7.18
CA GLY A 146 -16.64 13.91 -6.88
C GLY A 146 -15.52 14.28 -5.90
N LEU A 147 -14.55 13.41 -5.68
CA LEU A 147 -13.42 13.67 -4.81
C LEU A 147 -12.37 14.56 -5.50
N PRO A 148 -11.69 15.46 -4.77
CA PRO A 148 -10.67 16.33 -5.32
C PRO A 148 -9.42 15.51 -5.70
N ILE A 149 -9.12 15.45 -6.98
CA ILE A 149 -7.95 14.76 -7.54
C ILE A 149 -7.13 15.67 -8.42
N GLY A 150 -5.84 15.44 -8.53
CA GLY A 150 -4.98 16.18 -9.46
C GLY A 150 -5.24 15.84 -10.92
N ASP A 151 -4.98 16.81 -11.81
CA ASP A 151 -5.09 16.67 -13.26
C ASP A 151 -4.06 15.68 -13.81
N TYR A 152 -4.48 14.89 -14.80
CA TYR A 152 -3.62 13.85 -15.39
C TYR A 152 -3.95 13.54 -16.85
N VAL A 153 -3.01 12.86 -17.49
CA VAL A 153 -3.15 12.25 -18.82
C VAL A 153 -2.56 10.84 -18.77
N VAL A 154 -3.17 9.92 -19.50
CA VAL A 154 -2.69 8.51 -19.57
C VAL A 154 -2.18 8.20 -20.95
N LEU A 155 -0.98 7.67 -21.04
CA LEU A 155 -0.41 7.11 -22.26
C LEU A 155 -0.56 5.60 -22.28
N ARG A 156 -1.32 5.09 -23.25
CA ARG A 156 -1.43 3.67 -23.54
C ARG A 156 -0.12 3.12 -24.15
N PRO A 157 0.11 1.80 -24.15
CA PRO A 157 1.37 1.22 -24.62
C PRO A 157 1.83 1.65 -26.01
N ARG A 158 0.89 2.01 -26.90
CA ARG A 158 1.18 2.41 -28.30
C ARG A 158 1.22 3.94 -28.51
N GLN A 159 0.94 4.73 -27.48
CA GLN A 159 0.99 6.20 -27.55
C GLN A 159 2.36 6.67 -27.07
N HIS A 160 3.15 7.30 -27.91
CA HIS A 160 4.54 7.67 -27.62
C HIS A 160 4.69 9.01 -26.90
N SER A 161 3.68 9.88 -27.00
CA SER A 161 3.69 11.21 -26.36
C SER A 161 2.25 11.65 -26.05
N PRO A 162 2.04 12.55 -25.07
CA PRO A 162 0.78 13.26 -24.91
C PRO A 162 0.57 14.20 -26.11
N ASN A 163 -0.66 14.64 -26.34
CA ASN A 163 -0.90 15.72 -27.31
C ASN A 163 -0.49 17.09 -26.71
N ALA A 164 -0.35 18.11 -27.57
CA ALA A 164 0.12 19.41 -27.15
C ALA A 164 -0.89 20.12 -26.22
N GLU A 165 -2.19 19.94 -26.45
CA GLU A 165 -3.26 20.50 -25.63
C GLU A 165 -3.25 19.93 -24.21
N ASP A 166 -2.99 18.64 -24.06
CA ASP A 166 -2.84 18.01 -22.75
C ASP A 166 -1.63 18.54 -21.98
N VAL A 167 -0.49 18.74 -22.66
CA VAL A 167 0.72 19.31 -22.04
C VAL A 167 0.47 20.75 -21.61
N GLU A 168 -0.21 21.56 -22.45
CA GLU A 168 -0.56 22.94 -22.13
C GLU A 168 -1.53 23.01 -20.94
N ARG A 169 -2.54 22.15 -20.89
CA ARG A 169 -3.51 22.08 -19.81
C ARG A 169 -2.88 21.69 -18.47
N LEU A 170 -1.98 20.70 -18.48
CA LEU A 170 -1.31 20.25 -17.26
C LEU A 170 -0.29 21.27 -16.75
N GLY A 171 0.40 22.00 -17.65
CA GLY A 171 1.48 22.91 -17.30
C GLY A 171 2.74 22.19 -16.80
N PHE A 172 3.82 22.96 -16.58
CA PHE A 172 5.05 22.44 -15.97
C PHE A 172 5.21 23.01 -14.57
N PRO A 173 5.83 22.26 -13.63
CA PRO A 173 6.42 20.93 -13.80
C PRO A 173 5.38 19.80 -13.86
N LEU A 174 5.77 18.68 -14.48
CA LEU A 174 4.97 17.47 -14.59
C LEU A 174 5.65 16.30 -13.86
N PHE A 175 4.85 15.33 -13.41
CA PHE A 175 5.35 14.03 -12.94
C PHE A 175 4.94 12.93 -13.91
N VAL A 176 5.93 12.22 -14.46
CA VAL A 176 5.74 11.08 -15.36
C VAL A 176 6.00 9.81 -14.57
N LYS A 177 5.00 8.91 -14.52
CA LYS A 177 5.01 7.74 -13.61
C LYS A 177 4.54 6.48 -14.33
N PRO A 178 5.03 5.28 -13.95
CA PRO A 178 4.33 4.04 -14.23
C PRO A 178 2.91 4.10 -13.64
N ALA A 179 1.90 3.65 -14.39
CA ALA A 179 0.52 3.72 -13.90
C ALA A 179 0.26 2.73 -12.76
N ARG A 180 0.98 1.60 -12.72
CA ARG A 180 0.86 0.52 -11.73
C ARG A 180 2.22 0.25 -11.09
N GLY A 181 2.66 1.13 -10.23
CA GLY A 181 3.92 1.06 -9.51
C GLY A 181 3.84 1.75 -8.16
N GLY A 182 4.59 1.24 -7.19
CA GLY A 182 4.74 1.79 -5.85
C GLY A 182 6.13 2.40 -5.63
N SER A 183 6.36 2.90 -4.41
CA SER A 183 7.67 3.33 -3.91
C SER A 183 8.44 4.29 -4.80
N SER A 184 7.75 5.16 -5.55
CA SER A 184 8.33 6.16 -6.47
C SER A 184 9.24 5.59 -7.57
N ILE A 185 9.21 4.27 -7.83
CA ILE A 185 10.05 3.63 -8.85
C ILE A 185 9.61 4.07 -10.26
N GLY A 186 10.56 4.53 -11.08
CA GLY A 186 10.31 4.98 -12.45
C GLY A 186 9.56 6.30 -12.56
N VAL A 187 9.49 7.09 -11.49
CA VAL A 187 8.88 8.43 -11.47
C VAL A 187 9.94 9.47 -11.85
N SER A 188 9.56 10.39 -12.73
CA SER A 188 10.42 11.50 -13.16
C SER A 188 9.69 12.83 -13.06
N ARG A 189 10.33 13.83 -12.47
CA ARG A 189 9.90 15.24 -12.52
C ARG A 189 10.39 15.86 -13.81
N VAL A 190 9.51 16.48 -14.57
CA VAL A 190 9.79 17.06 -15.89
C VAL A 190 9.48 18.55 -15.85
N THR A 191 10.46 19.37 -16.17
CA THR A 191 10.33 20.84 -16.14
C THR A 191 10.23 21.47 -17.52
N SER A 192 10.45 20.69 -18.59
CA SER A 192 10.34 21.16 -19.96
C SER A 192 9.80 20.07 -20.90
N ALA A 193 9.19 20.46 -22.01
CA ALA A 193 8.70 19.53 -23.02
C ALA A 193 9.82 18.66 -23.64
N GLY A 194 11.06 19.14 -23.64
CA GLY A 194 12.22 18.41 -24.17
C GLY A 194 12.55 17.16 -23.36
N ASP A 195 12.23 17.12 -22.06
CA ASP A 195 12.58 16.02 -21.15
C ASP A 195 11.50 14.92 -21.16
N LEU A 196 10.28 15.21 -21.65
CA LEU A 196 9.16 14.26 -21.67
C LEU A 196 9.49 12.91 -22.32
N PRO A 197 10.16 12.85 -23.50
CA PRO A 197 10.46 11.56 -24.12
C PRO A 197 11.32 10.63 -23.25
N ALA A 198 12.31 11.19 -22.56
CA ALA A 198 13.20 10.44 -21.68
C ALA A 198 12.44 9.93 -20.44
N ALA A 199 11.63 10.78 -19.81
CA ALA A 199 10.81 10.43 -18.66
C ALA A 199 9.77 9.35 -18.99
N ILE A 200 9.12 9.44 -20.16
CA ILE A 200 8.18 8.42 -20.65
C ILE A 200 8.90 7.09 -20.88
N ALA A 201 10.10 7.11 -21.48
CA ALA A 201 10.89 5.91 -21.70
C ALA A 201 11.29 5.25 -20.39
N GLU A 202 11.68 6.04 -19.37
CA GLU A 202 11.99 5.52 -18.04
C GLU A 202 10.78 4.87 -17.38
N ALA A 203 9.63 5.56 -17.30
CA ALA A 203 8.40 5.01 -16.72
C ALA A 203 7.98 3.69 -17.42
N ARG A 204 8.18 3.58 -18.73
CA ARG A 204 7.86 2.38 -19.52
C ARG A 204 8.74 1.18 -19.27
N ARG A 205 9.88 1.34 -18.63
CA ARG A 205 10.70 0.20 -18.19
C ARG A 205 10.00 -0.60 -17.09
N HIS A 206 9.08 0.05 -16.38
CA HIS A 206 8.35 -0.51 -15.22
C HIS A 206 6.90 -0.86 -15.54
N ASP A 207 6.21 -0.05 -16.36
CA ASP A 207 4.83 -0.33 -16.80
C ASP A 207 4.62 0.20 -18.24
N PRO A 208 4.11 -0.63 -19.17
CA PRO A 208 3.78 -0.15 -20.50
C PRO A 208 2.73 0.97 -20.53
N LYS A 209 1.91 1.12 -19.50
CA LYS A 209 0.98 2.23 -19.30
C LYS A 209 1.63 3.29 -18.40
N VAL A 210 1.63 4.55 -18.87
CA VAL A 210 2.23 5.69 -18.18
C VAL A 210 1.15 6.69 -17.84
N ILE A 211 1.24 7.30 -16.66
CA ILE A 211 0.44 8.44 -16.25
C ILE A 211 1.34 9.68 -16.16
N ILE A 212 0.84 10.80 -16.65
CA ILE A 212 1.49 12.11 -16.56
C ILE A 212 0.56 13.01 -15.75
N GLU A 213 1.05 13.56 -14.67
CA GLU A 213 0.28 14.37 -13.73
C GLU A 213 0.87 15.77 -13.63
N ALA A 214 0.00 16.77 -13.47
CA ALA A 214 0.41 18.10 -13.06
C ALA A 214 1.06 18.04 -11.68
N ALA A 215 2.14 18.78 -11.46
CA ALA A 215 2.70 18.92 -10.12
C ALA A 215 1.71 19.65 -9.21
N ILE A 216 1.57 19.17 -8.00
CA ILE A 216 0.75 19.76 -6.97
C ILE A 216 1.67 20.31 -5.88
N GLU A 217 1.63 21.62 -5.65
CA GLU A 217 2.35 22.24 -4.55
C GLU A 217 1.50 22.18 -3.28
N GLY A 218 2.01 21.56 -2.22
CA GLY A 218 1.29 21.39 -0.98
C GLY A 218 2.07 20.55 0.03
N ARG A 219 1.53 20.47 1.26
CA ARG A 219 2.06 19.60 2.31
C ARG A 219 1.65 18.17 2.03
N GLU A 220 2.57 17.22 2.18
CA GLU A 220 2.29 15.79 2.00
C GLU A 220 1.74 15.20 3.30
N LEU A 221 0.48 14.80 3.27
CA LEU A 221 -0.25 14.29 4.43
C LEU A 221 -0.78 12.89 4.17
N GLU A 222 -0.83 12.08 5.23
CA GLU A 222 -1.35 10.72 5.18
C GLU A 222 -2.44 10.52 6.23
N CYS A 223 -3.45 9.69 5.90
CA CYS A 223 -4.49 9.28 6.83
C CYS A 223 -4.74 7.77 6.73
N GLY A 224 -4.69 7.07 7.86
CA GLY A 224 -5.04 5.65 7.94
C GLY A 224 -6.56 5.48 8.06
N VAL A 225 -7.14 4.59 7.26
CA VAL A 225 -8.54 4.17 7.38
C VAL A 225 -8.57 2.71 7.80
N LEU A 226 -9.44 2.38 8.76
CA LEU A 226 -9.60 1.03 9.30
C LEU A 226 -11.09 0.68 9.43
N GLU A 227 -11.45 -0.47 8.92
CA GLU A 227 -12.73 -1.13 9.16
C GLU A 227 -12.61 -1.99 10.41
N PHE A 228 -13.62 -1.95 11.27
CA PHE A 228 -13.71 -2.73 12.50
C PHE A 228 -14.60 -3.96 12.31
N PRO A 229 -14.51 -4.95 13.22
CA PRO A 229 -15.30 -6.18 13.09
C PRO A 229 -16.83 -5.99 13.07
N ASP A 230 -17.32 -4.85 13.55
CA ASP A 230 -18.75 -4.46 13.53
C ASP A 230 -19.16 -3.76 12.23
N GLY A 231 -18.24 -3.64 11.25
CA GLY A 231 -18.44 -2.95 9.98
C GLY A 231 -18.28 -1.43 10.07
N SER A 232 -17.98 -0.84 11.24
CA SER A 232 -17.70 0.58 11.35
C SER A 232 -16.36 0.92 10.70
N VAL A 233 -16.29 2.05 9.98
CA VAL A 233 -15.08 2.55 9.34
C VAL A 233 -14.64 3.84 10.04
N LYS A 234 -13.38 3.92 10.43
CA LYS A 234 -12.82 5.10 11.10
C LYS A 234 -11.52 5.52 10.45
N ALA A 235 -11.23 6.82 10.54
CA ALA A 235 -9.96 7.41 10.14
C ALA A 235 -9.08 7.68 11.36
N SER A 236 -7.78 7.53 11.20
CA SER A 236 -6.77 7.84 12.19
C SER A 236 -6.57 9.36 12.35
N THR A 237 -5.66 9.75 13.23
CA THR A 237 -5.04 11.08 13.13
C THR A 237 -4.27 11.22 11.82
N ILE A 238 -4.01 12.47 11.42
CA ILE A 238 -3.25 12.77 10.20
C ILE A 238 -1.75 12.73 10.51
N GLY A 239 -0.99 12.17 9.60
CA GLY A 239 0.48 12.24 9.60
C GLY A 239 0.98 13.16 8.49
N GLU A 240 2.15 13.76 8.68
CA GLU A 240 2.83 14.57 7.68
C GLU A 240 4.22 14.03 7.40
N ILE A 241 4.58 14.02 6.12
CA ILE A 241 5.93 13.68 5.68
C ILE A 241 6.62 14.97 5.25
N ARG A 242 7.72 15.31 5.94
CA ARG A 242 8.58 16.43 5.56
C ARG A 242 9.94 15.92 5.15
N VAL A 243 10.35 16.19 3.92
CA VAL A 243 11.69 15.86 3.44
C VAL A 243 12.62 17.01 3.83
N ALA A 244 13.62 16.72 4.66
CA ALA A 244 14.59 17.72 5.09
C ALA A 244 15.38 18.27 3.90
N GLY A 245 15.40 19.61 3.74
CA GLY A 245 16.09 20.29 2.65
C GLY A 245 15.30 20.45 1.36
N PHE A 246 14.06 19.98 1.30
CA PHE A 246 13.17 20.18 0.16
C PHE A 246 12.45 21.53 0.28
N ASP A 247 12.99 22.58 -0.34
CA ASP A 247 12.34 23.90 -0.43
C ASP A 247 11.52 24.08 -1.73
N GLY A 248 11.21 22.97 -2.41
CA GLY A 248 10.49 22.94 -3.69
C GLY A 248 11.36 23.27 -4.91
N ARG A 249 12.64 23.52 -4.75
CA ARG A 249 13.55 24.01 -5.81
C ARG A 249 14.68 23.04 -6.19
N ASP A 250 14.97 22.05 -5.35
CA ASP A 250 16.04 21.09 -5.60
C ASP A 250 15.47 19.74 -6.09
N ASP A 251 16.27 19.02 -6.91
CA ASP A 251 15.91 17.73 -7.53
C ASP A 251 15.79 16.56 -6.53
N GLY A 252 15.68 16.86 -5.22
CA GLY A 252 15.53 15.89 -4.13
C GLY A 252 14.21 15.15 -4.21
N PHE A 253 14.21 14.01 -4.87
CA PHE A 253 13.06 13.12 -4.98
C PHE A 253 13.04 12.18 -3.77
N TYR A 254 11.89 12.03 -3.09
CA TYR A 254 11.70 11.07 -2.03
C TYR A 254 11.58 9.66 -2.63
N ASP A 255 12.73 9.09 -2.98
CA ASP A 255 12.84 7.77 -3.61
C ASP A 255 12.86 6.62 -2.59
N PHE A 256 12.99 5.39 -3.11
CA PHE A 256 13.01 4.18 -2.29
C PHE A 256 14.15 4.16 -1.25
N GLU A 257 15.35 4.63 -1.62
CA GLU A 257 16.51 4.64 -0.71
C GLU A 257 16.30 5.65 0.42
N THR A 258 15.81 6.83 0.09
CA THR A 258 15.47 7.89 1.06
C THR A 258 14.36 7.45 2.01
N LYS A 259 13.38 6.67 1.52
CA LYS A 259 12.25 6.18 2.34
C LYS A 259 12.66 5.14 3.39
N TYR A 260 13.61 4.27 3.09
CA TYR A 260 13.85 3.07 3.90
C TYR A 260 15.29 2.92 4.41
N LEU A 261 16.26 3.62 3.84
CA LEU A 261 17.68 3.48 4.16
C LEU A 261 18.33 4.73 4.73
N ASP A 262 17.76 5.91 4.47
CA ASP A 262 18.27 7.18 4.96
C ASP A 262 17.21 7.85 5.86
N ASP A 263 17.58 8.29 7.06
CA ASP A 263 16.70 9.02 8.00
C ASP A 263 16.42 10.48 7.53
N ALA A 264 16.23 10.68 6.21
CA ALA A 264 16.12 12.02 5.61
C ALA A 264 14.70 12.62 5.68
N ALA A 265 13.69 11.85 6.09
CA ALA A 265 12.33 12.33 6.24
C ALA A 265 11.95 12.50 7.72
N GLU A 266 11.46 13.68 8.06
CA GLU A 266 10.79 13.93 9.33
C GLU A 266 9.33 13.52 9.25
N LEU A 267 8.89 12.68 10.17
CA LEU A 267 7.52 12.15 10.22
C LEU A 267 6.79 12.74 11.43
N ASP A 268 5.91 13.70 11.20
CA ASP A 268 5.10 14.30 12.24
C ASP A 268 3.78 13.54 12.42
N VAL A 269 3.58 12.95 13.59
CA VAL A 269 2.34 12.23 13.94
C VAL A 269 1.95 12.60 15.38
N PRO A 270 0.86 13.36 15.58
CA PRO A 270 -0.03 13.96 14.58
C PRO A 270 0.61 15.13 13.81
N ALA A 271 0.16 15.35 12.59
CA ALA A 271 0.48 16.56 11.82
C ALA A 271 -0.09 17.81 12.54
N ILE A 272 0.62 18.93 12.41
CA ILE A 272 0.16 20.21 12.96
C ILE A 272 -0.85 20.85 12.00
N LEU A 273 -2.13 20.72 12.33
CA LEU A 273 -3.29 21.20 11.54
C LEU A 273 -4.30 21.85 12.47
N ASP A 274 -5.13 22.73 11.93
CA ASP A 274 -6.36 23.13 12.63
C ASP A 274 -7.41 22.02 12.58
N ASP A 275 -8.34 22.04 13.54
CA ASP A 275 -9.33 20.97 13.71
C ASP A 275 -10.22 20.80 12.46
N GLY A 276 -10.57 21.90 11.78
CA GLY A 276 -11.42 21.88 10.59
C GLY A 276 -10.75 21.15 9.43
N THR A 277 -9.50 21.50 9.13
CA THR A 277 -8.68 20.85 8.10
C THR A 277 -8.43 19.37 8.42
N ALA A 278 -8.13 19.04 9.68
CA ALA A 278 -7.93 17.66 10.10
C ALA A 278 -9.22 16.82 9.96
N ASP A 279 -10.38 17.38 10.27
CA ASP A 279 -11.68 16.71 10.11
C ASP A 279 -12.03 16.51 8.63
N GLU A 280 -11.78 17.50 7.78
CA GLU A 280 -11.97 17.41 6.33
C GLU A 280 -11.14 16.29 5.72
N LEU A 281 -9.84 16.21 6.05
CA LEU A 281 -8.95 15.15 5.59
C LEU A 281 -9.43 13.76 6.03
N ARG A 282 -9.87 13.60 7.28
CA ARG A 282 -10.43 12.34 7.76
C ARG A 282 -11.70 11.93 7.01
N GLN A 283 -12.60 12.88 6.72
CA GLN A 283 -13.80 12.63 5.92
C GLN A 283 -13.45 12.23 4.49
N LEU A 284 -12.50 12.93 3.85
CA LEU A 284 -12.05 12.61 2.51
C LEU A 284 -11.35 11.23 2.46
N ALA A 285 -10.60 10.85 3.50
CA ALA A 285 -9.99 9.52 3.60
C ALA A 285 -11.06 8.42 3.64
N ILE A 286 -12.10 8.57 4.46
CA ILE A 286 -13.22 7.63 4.53
C ILE A 286 -13.99 7.61 3.21
N ALA A 287 -14.23 8.77 2.59
CA ALA A 287 -14.91 8.86 1.29
C ALA A 287 -14.10 8.17 0.18
N THR A 288 -12.76 8.32 0.18
CA THR A 288 -11.86 7.65 -0.76
C THR A 288 -11.91 6.13 -0.58
N PHE A 289 -11.83 5.66 0.66
CA PHE A 289 -11.95 4.25 1.02
C PHE A 289 -13.29 3.65 0.52
N THR A 290 -14.38 4.37 0.77
CA THR A 290 -15.73 3.95 0.38
C THR A 290 -15.93 3.96 -1.14
N ALA A 291 -15.43 5.00 -1.84
CA ALA A 291 -15.57 5.13 -3.29
C ALA A 291 -14.91 3.98 -4.07
N LEU A 292 -13.80 3.44 -3.54
CA LEU A 292 -13.08 2.30 -4.12
C LEU A 292 -13.58 0.96 -3.58
N ASP A 293 -14.67 0.93 -2.80
CA ASP A 293 -15.18 -0.29 -2.14
C ASP A 293 -14.08 -1.03 -1.37
N CYS A 294 -13.21 -0.26 -0.70
CA CYS A 294 -12.15 -0.81 0.12
C CYS A 294 -12.72 -1.48 1.37
N GLN A 295 -11.96 -2.44 1.88
CA GLN A 295 -12.31 -3.22 3.05
C GLN A 295 -11.06 -3.39 3.93
N GLY A 296 -11.28 -3.63 5.21
CA GLY A 296 -10.22 -3.87 6.18
C GLY A 296 -9.40 -2.64 6.49
N LEU A 297 -8.52 -2.22 5.60
CA LEU A 297 -7.66 -1.05 5.81
C LEU A 297 -7.23 -0.39 4.51
N ALA A 298 -6.86 0.89 4.61
CA ALA A 298 -6.10 1.60 3.59
C ALA A 298 -5.38 2.81 4.21
N ARG A 299 -4.35 3.31 3.52
CA ARG A 299 -3.79 4.63 3.76
C ARG A 299 -4.11 5.51 2.57
N VAL A 300 -4.63 6.69 2.84
CA VAL A 300 -4.92 7.70 1.82
C VAL A 300 -3.90 8.81 1.94
N ASP A 301 -3.26 9.14 0.84
CA ASP A 301 -2.20 10.13 0.76
C ASP A 301 -2.74 11.40 0.07
N PHE A 302 -2.41 12.56 0.61
CA PHE A 302 -2.95 13.86 0.21
C PHE A 302 -1.85 14.88 -0.04
N PHE A 303 -2.16 15.85 -0.91
CA PHE A 303 -1.52 17.15 -0.91
C PHE A 303 -2.48 18.17 -0.30
N LEU A 304 -2.07 18.86 0.77
CA LEU A 304 -2.79 20.00 1.31
C LEU A 304 -2.27 21.27 0.65
N THR A 305 -3.05 21.81 -0.29
CA THR A 305 -2.74 23.03 -1.04
C THR A 305 -3.40 24.26 -0.40
N GLU A 306 -3.09 25.45 -0.90
CA GLU A 306 -3.80 26.69 -0.51
C GLU A 306 -5.30 26.67 -0.86
N GLN A 307 -5.69 25.87 -1.86
CA GLN A 307 -7.08 25.74 -2.32
C GLN A 307 -7.83 24.60 -1.59
N GLY A 308 -7.16 23.85 -0.73
CA GLY A 308 -7.70 22.72 0.02
C GLY A 308 -7.00 21.40 -0.27
N PRO A 309 -7.47 20.29 0.34
CA PRO A 309 -6.86 18.98 0.17
C PRO A 309 -7.15 18.37 -1.21
N VAL A 310 -6.15 17.68 -1.76
CA VAL A 310 -6.23 16.91 -3.00
C VAL A 310 -5.82 15.47 -2.69
N VAL A 311 -6.65 14.49 -3.05
CA VAL A 311 -6.32 13.07 -2.93
C VAL A 311 -5.26 12.71 -3.98
N ASN A 312 -4.11 12.25 -3.53
CA ASN A 312 -3.02 11.81 -4.39
C ASN A 312 -3.19 10.34 -4.78
N GLU A 313 -3.19 9.44 -3.78
CA GLU A 313 -3.33 8.00 -4.00
C GLU A 313 -3.94 7.30 -2.78
N ILE A 314 -4.29 6.02 -2.95
CA ILE A 314 -4.70 5.12 -1.89
C ILE A 314 -3.82 3.88 -1.92
N ASN A 315 -3.35 3.47 -0.75
CA ASN A 315 -2.53 2.29 -0.54
C ASN A 315 -3.35 1.24 0.22
N THR A 316 -3.72 0.16 -0.45
CA THR A 316 -4.61 -0.87 0.11
C THR A 316 -3.91 -1.84 1.06
N MET A 317 -2.57 -1.86 1.06
CA MET A 317 -1.74 -2.55 2.04
C MET A 317 -0.51 -1.67 2.37
N PRO A 318 -0.65 -0.68 3.24
CA PRO A 318 0.45 0.20 3.61
C PRO A 318 1.56 -0.54 4.35
N GLY A 319 2.72 0.09 4.50
CA GLY A 319 3.84 -0.49 5.24
C GLY A 319 3.51 -0.70 6.72
N PHE A 320 4.06 -1.78 7.29
CA PHE A 320 3.91 -2.17 8.69
C PHE A 320 5.25 -2.29 9.43
N THR A 321 6.28 -1.58 8.98
CA THR A 321 7.53 -1.46 9.75
C THR A 321 7.32 -0.59 10.99
N THR A 322 8.26 -0.60 11.93
CA THR A 322 8.18 0.21 13.15
C THR A 322 8.19 1.73 12.88
N ILE A 323 8.70 2.14 11.73
CA ILE A 323 8.75 3.54 11.30
C ILE A 323 7.61 3.91 10.34
N SER A 324 6.80 2.93 9.89
CA SER A 324 5.71 3.18 8.95
C SER A 324 4.62 4.06 9.55
N MET A 325 4.10 4.96 8.73
CA MET A 325 3.11 5.97 9.14
C MET A 325 1.79 5.35 9.60
N PHE A 326 1.30 4.30 8.91
CA PHE A 326 -0.01 3.71 9.22
C PHE A 326 -0.13 3.24 10.68
N PRO A 327 0.76 2.38 11.22
CA PRO A 327 0.70 2.00 12.63
C PRO A 327 0.98 3.16 13.59
N ARG A 328 1.82 4.13 13.22
CA ARG A 328 2.10 5.31 14.05
C ARG A 328 0.87 6.21 14.19
N MET A 329 0.16 6.47 13.09
CA MET A 329 -1.07 7.26 13.10
C MET A 329 -2.16 6.61 13.96
N TRP A 330 -2.32 5.29 13.88
CA TRP A 330 -3.26 4.56 14.72
C TRP A 330 -2.83 4.53 16.18
N GLY A 331 -1.53 4.40 16.48
CA GLY A 331 -0.99 4.51 17.84
C GLY A 331 -1.28 5.87 18.46
N ALA A 332 -1.09 6.97 17.71
CA ALA A 332 -1.44 8.32 18.13
C ALA A 332 -2.97 8.54 18.26
N SER A 333 -3.77 7.72 17.60
CA SER A 333 -5.23 7.69 17.72
C SER A 333 -5.73 6.81 18.88
N GLY A 334 -4.83 6.22 19.67
CA GLY A 334 -5.16 5.40 20.85
C GLY A 334 -5.34 3.91 20.55
N VAL A 335 -4.99 3.44 19.34
CA VAL A 335 -4.98 2.02 18.98
C VAL A 335 -3.54 1.54 18.87
N ASP A 336 -3.07 0.85 19.88
CA ASP A 336 -1.70 0.31 19.90
C ASP A 336 -1.48 -0.77 18.83
N TYR A 337 -0.24 -1.04 18.54
CA TYR A 337 0.12 -1.90 17.41
C TYR A 337 -0.41 -3.34 17.53
N PRO A 338 -0.33 -4.05 18.68
CA PRO A 338 -0.95 -5.36 18.85
C PRO A 338 -2.47 -5.33 18.70
N THR A 339 -3.14 -4.30 19.24
CA THR A 339 -4.58 -4.11 19.09
C THR A 339 -4.97 -3.86 17.63
N LEU A 340 -4.20 -3.06 16.91
CA LEU A 340 -4.39 -2.79 15.48
C LEU A 340 -4.34 -4.09 14.68
N LEU A 341 -3.29 -4.91 14.86
CA LEU A 341 -3.14 -6.21 14.17
C LEU A 341 -4.29 -7.16 14.52
N GLY A 342 -4.67 -7.25 15.79
CA GLY A 342 -5.79 -8.07 16.24
C GLY A 342 -7.12 -7.65 15.62
N THR A 343 -7.38 -6.34 15.57
CA THR A 343 -8.59 -5.78 14.93
C THR A 343 -8.66 -6.15 13.46
N MET A 344 -7.56 -6.02 12.71
CA MET A 344 -7.54 -6.38 11.29
C MET A 344 -7.81 -7.88 11.04
N VAL A 345 -7.25 -8.76 11.88
CA VAL A 345 -7.52 -10.20 11.81
C VAL A 345 -8.98 -10.50 12.14
N ASP A 346 -9.52 -9.89 13.19
CA ASP A 346 -10.92 -10.08 13.58
C ASP A 346 -11.89 -9.55 12.51
N THR A 347 -11.60 -8.39 11.92
CA THR A 347 -12.38 -7.82 10.80
C THR A 347 -12.37 -8.76 9.59
N ALA A 348 -11.21 -9.27 9.20
CA ALA A 348 -11.11 -10.21 8.08
C ALA A 348 -11.96 -11.48 8.31
N ARG A 349 -11.95 -12.01 9.54
CA ARG A 349 -12.74 -13.18 9.91
C ARG A 349 -14.25 -12.89 9.97
N ALA A 350 -14.63 -11.73 10.50
CA ALA A 350 -16.04 -11.31 10.56
C ALA A 350 -16.60 -11.11 9.15
N ARG A 351 -15.80 -10.53 8.26
CA ARG A 351 -16.15 -10.27 6.87
C ARG A 351 -16.27 -11.56 6.04
N GLY A 352 -15.37 -12.53 6.22
CA GLY A 352 -15.33 -13.76 5.43
C GLY A 352 -14.82 -13.55 4.00
N THR A 353 -15.29 -14.38 3.04
CA THR A 353 -15.01 -14.33 1.60
C THR A 353 -16.29 -14.32 0.77
N GLY A 354 -16.20 -14.01 -0.52
CA GLY A 354 -17.33 -14.02 -1.46
C GLY A 354 -17.91 -12.64 -1.74
N LEU A 355 -19.07 -12.61 -2.39
CA LEU A 355 -19.80 -11.36 -2.68
C LEU A 355 -20.30 -10.73 -1.37
N ARG A 356 -20.10 -9.43 -1.22
CA ARG A 356 -20.33 -8.68 0.02
C ARG A 356 -21.01 -7.36 -0.29
#